data_ee867c6cf93eb6334036d3511be664b1
#
_entry.id   ee867c6cf93eb6334036d3511be664b1
#
_cell.length_a   1.000
_cell.length_b   1.000
_cell.length_c   1.000
_cell.angle_alpha   90.00
_cell.angle_beta   90.00
_cell.angle_gamma   90.00
#
_symmetry.space_group_name_H-M   'P 1'
#
loop_
_entity.id
_entity.type
_entity.pdbx_description
1 polymer ?
#
loop_
_entity_poly.entity_id
_entity_poly.type
_entity_poly.pdbx_seq_one_letter_code
_entity_poly.pdbx_strand_id
1 'polypeptide(L)'
;ARVLDLYAGSGQLGIEALSRGAARCVFLDENRDAVNIVMRNCKACGVFDRSRVNIGEAARYLSACREQFDIVLLDPPFRNGTLEKILPAVDKCTAPGGIVLCESETGIVLPAEAGGLTLKKQYKYGRVLLWKYTKPMQNTDPAENEPKGEAL
;
A
#
# COMPACT_ATOMS: atom_id res chain seq x y z
N ALA A 1 -7.60 -6.46 8.62
CA ALA A 1 -7.19 -5.53 7.56
C ALA A 1 -6.94 -6.27 6.25
N ARG A 2 -7.26 -5.62 5.16
CA ARG A 2 -6.94 -6.08 3.82
C ARG A 2 -5.67 -5.38 3.37
N VAL A 3 -4.68 -6.15 2.96
CA VAL A 3 -3.34 -5.65 2.66
C VAL A 3 -3.01 -5.86 1.19
N LEU A 4 -2.36 -4.87 0.58
CA LEU A 4 -1.79 -4.98 -0.76
C LEU A 4 -0.28 -4.82 -0.65
N ASP A 5 0.45 -5.84 -1.07
CA ASP A 5 1.91 -5.80 -1.14
C ASP A 5 2.27 -5.65 -2.63
N LEU A 6 2.53 -4.41 -3.03
CA LEU A 6 2.53 -4.06 -4.45
C LEU A 6 3.79 -4.46 -5.20
N TYR A 7 4.92 -4.45 -4.57
CA TYR A 7 6.19 -4.92 -5.16
C TYR A 7 6.70 -6.03 -4.25
N ALA A 8 6.01 -7.16 -4.31
CA ALA A 8 6.10 -8.15 -3.25
C ALA A 8 7.48 -8.79 -3.07
N GLY A 9 8.23 -9.00 -4.14
CA GLY A 9 9.54 -9.64 -4.06
C GLY A 9 9.43 -11.04 -3.47
N SER A 10 9.92 -11.23 -2.25
CA SER A 10 9.80 -12.51 -1.53
C SER A 10 8.49 -12.65 -0.77
N GLY A 11 7.71 -11.57 -0.68
CA GLY A 11 6.47 -11.54 0.07
C GLY A 11 6.65 -11.29 1.56
N GLN A 12 7.84 -10.95 2.00
CA GLN A 12 8.14 -10.84 3.43
C GLN A 12 7.23 -9.85 4.16
N LEU A 13 6.99 -8.67 3.57
CA LEU A 13 6.16 -7.65 4.21
C LEU A 13 4.70 -8.09 4.33
N GLY A 14 4.13 -8.60 3.26
CA GLY A 14 2.75 -9.06 3.28
C GLY A 14 2.54 -10.26 4.16
N ILE A 15 3.49 -11.19 4.18
CA ILE A 15 3.45 -12.36 5.05
C ILE A 15 3.52 -11.92 6.51
N GLU A 16 4.36 -10.94 6.83
CA GLU A 16 4.44 -10.40 8.18
C GLU A 16 3.10 -9.80 8.61
N ALA A 17 2.46 -9.07 7.70
CA ALA A 17 1.15 -8.50 7.97
C ALA A 17 0.12 -9.59 8.26
N LEU A 18 0.11 -10.67 7.48
CA LEU A 18 -0.78 -11.81 7.71
C LEU A 18 -0.50 -12.50 9.03
N SER A 19 0.78 -12.66 9.37
CA SER A 19 1.19 -13.27 10.64
C SER A 19 0.76 -12.45 11.84
N ARG A 20 0.60 -11.14 11.66
CA ARG A 20 0.15 -10.24 12.72
C ARG A 20 -1.36 -10.03 12.74
N GLY A 21 -2.10 -10.80 11.95
CA GLY A 21 -3.55 -10.82 12.02
C GLY A 21 -4.31 -10.16 10.89
N ALA A 22 -3.64 -9.75 9.83
CA ALA A 22 -4.36 -9.24 8.65
C ALA A 22 -5.30 -10.31 8.11
N ALA A 23 -6.47 -9.89 7.65
CA ALA A 23 -7.48 -10.80 7.16
C ALA A 23 -7.06 -11.45 5.85
N ARG A 24 -6.45 -10.68 4.96
CA ARG A 24 -6.00 -11.16 3.67
C ARG A 24 -4.91 -10.25 3.12
N CYS A 25 -4.10 -10.78 2.22
CA CYS A 25 -3.10 -10.00 1.51
C CYS A 25 -3.10 -10.38 0.05
N VAL A 26 -3.08 -9.35 -0.81
CA VAL A 26 -2.85 -9.51 -2.24
C VAL A 26 -1.39 -9.14 -2.48
N PHE A 27 -0.65 -10.05 -3.08
CA PHE A 27 0.74 -9.85 -3.47
C PHE A 27 0.81 -9.64 -4.97
N LEU A 28 1.54 -8.63 -5.39
CA LEU A 28 1.76 -8.37 -6.81
C LEU A 28 3.25 -8.22 -7.10
N ASP A 29 3.71 -8.87 -8.14
CA ASP A 29 5.05 -8.65 -8.66
C ASP A 29 5.01 -8.93 -10.16
N GLU A 30 5.82 -8.22 -10.94
CA GLU A 30 5.84 -8.46 -12.37
C GLU A 30 6.79 -9.60 -12.75
N ASN A 31 7.64 -10.05 -11.85
CA ASN A 31 8.58 -11.12 -12.07
C ASN A 31 7.99 -12.46 -11.67
N ARG A 32 7.95 -13.41 -12.61
CA ARG A 32 7.37 -14.73 -12.36
C ARG A 32 8.13 -15.50 -11.27
N ASP A 33 9.44 -15.37 -11.22
CA ASP A 33 10.22 -16.06 -10.19
C ASP A 33 9.88 -15.52 -8.81
N ALA A 34 9.69 -14.20 -8.70
CA ALA A 34 9.27 -13.59 -7.45
C ALA A 34 7.88 -14.11 -7.02
N VAL A 35 6.94 -14.17 -7.96
CA VAL A 35 5.60 -14.69 -7.68
C VAL A 35 5.66 -16.13 -7.17
N ASN A 36 6.50 -16.96 -7.78
CA ASN A 36 6.65 -18.35 -7.35
C ASN A 36 7.25 -18.43 -5.93
N ILE A 37 8.20 -17.55 -5.63
CA ILE A 37 8.80 -17.49 -4.29
C ILE A 37 7.77 -17.05 -3.25
N VAL A 38 6.95 -16.05 -3.57
CA VAL A 38 5.88 -15.60 -2.67
C VAL A 38 4.93 -16.76 -2.36
N MET A 39 4.49 -17.47 -3.40
CA MET A 39 3.58 -18.60 -3.22
C MET A 39 4.18 -19.66 -2.30
N ARG A 40 5.44 -19.99 -2.53
CA ARG A 40 6.16 -20.97 -1.70
C ARG A 40 6.26 -20.49 -0.26
N ASN A 41 6.61 -19.22 -0.06
CA ASN A 41 6.75 -18.65 1.26
C ASN A 41 5.41 -18.59 2.00
N CYS A 42 4.33 -18.25 1.31
CA CYS A 42 3.00 -18.23 1.91
C CYS A 42 2.59 -19.62 2.40
N LYS A 43 2.89 -20.66 1.60
CA LYS A 43 2.60 -22.04 1.99
C LYS A 43 3.45 -22.44 3.20
N ALA A 44 4.74 -22.11 3.18
CA ALA A 44 5.67 -22.45 4.26
C ALA A 44 5.26 -21.78 5.57
N CYS A 45 4.72 -20.58 5.52
CA CYS A 45 4.31 -19.83 6.70
C CYS A 45 2.85 -20.09 7.12
N GLY A 46 2.14 -20.94 6.39
CA GLY A 46 0.76 -21.28 6.75
C GLY A 46 -0.27 -20.20 6.49
N VAL A 47 0.02 -19.24 5.61
CA VAL A 47 -0.87 -18.13 5.33
C VAL A 47 -1.42 -18.14 3.90
N PHE A 48 -1.18 -19.22 3.17
CA PHE A 48 -1.55 -19.29 1.75
C PHE A 48 -3.05 -19.13 1.53
N ASP A 49 -3.87 -19.64 2.43
CA ASP A 49 -5.33 -19.57 2.34
C ASP A 49 -5.88 -18.14 2.49
N ARG A 50 -5.07 -17.23 3.03
CA ARG A 50 -5.43 -15.82 3.16
C ARG A 50 -4.66 -14.93 2.19
N SER A 51 -4.03 -15.55 1.19
CA SER A 51 -3.17 -14.87 0.23
C SER A 51 -3.75 -15.00 -1.17
N ARG A 52 -3.54 -13.96 -1.97
CA ARG A 52 -3.75 -14.01 -3.41
C ARG A 52 -2.47 -13.48 -4.05
N VAL A 53 -1.86 -14.26 -4.92
CA VAL A 53 -0.60 -13.89 -5.56
C VAL A 53 -0.83 -13.68 -7.04
N ASN A 54 -0.58 -12.47 -7.51
CA ASN A 54 -0.80 -12.09 -8.90
C ASN A 54 0.52 -11.68 -9.55
N ILE A 55 0.64 -11.98 -10.84
CA ILE A 55 1.76 -11.49 -11.64
C ILE A 55 1.26 -10.32 -12.48
N GLY A 56 2.04 -9.25 -12.53
CA GLY A 56 1.70 -8.09 -13.35
C GLY A 56 2.41 -6.83 -12.94
N GLU A 57 2.23 -5.81 -13.77
CA GLU A 57 2.79 -4.49 -13.53
C GLU A 57 1.91 -3.70 -12.57
N ALA A 58 2.54 -2.98 -11.65
CA ALA A 58 1.83 -2.26 -10.60
C ALA A 58 0.84 -1.24 -11.12
N ALA A 59 1.25 -0.40 -12.06
CA ALA A 59 0.37 0.64 -12.59
C ALA A 59 -0.86 0.05 -13.27
N ARG A 60 -0.68 -1.02 -14.02
CA ARG A 60 -1.77 -1.71 -14.70
C ARG A 60 -2.73 -2.35 -13.70
N TYR A 61 -2.19 -3.00 -12.69
CA TYR A 61 -3.01 -3.61 -11.65
C TYR A 61 -3.88 -2.55 -10.96
N LEU A 62 -3.26 -1.44 -10.57
CA LEU A 62 -3.97 -0.38 -9.85
C LEU A 62 -5.06 0.27 -10.70
N SER A 63 -4.82 0.44 -12.01
CA SER A 63 -5.81 1.04 -12.89
C SER A 63 -7.05 0.17 -13.07
N ALA A 64 -6.89 -1.14 -12.94
CA ALA A 64 -7.98 -2.11 -13.10
C ALA A 64 -8.59 -2.55 -11.76
N CYS A 65 -7.92 -2.27 -10.66
CA CYS A 65 -8.32 -2.77 -9.35
C CYS A 65 -9.55 -2.04 -8.84
N ARG A 66 -10.51 -2.81 -8.36
CA ARG A 66 -11.73 -2.26 -7.73
C ARG A 66 -11.81 -2.55 -6.24
N GLU A 67 -10.80 -3.26 -5.71
CA GLU A 67 -10.73 -3.50 -4.28
C GLU A 67 -10.18 -2.28 -3.55
N GLN A 68 -10.57 -2.18 -2.28
CA GLN A 68 -10.05 -1.18 -1.36
C GLN A 68 -9.21 -1.88 -0.31
N PHE A 69 -8.03 -1.34 -0.05
CA PHE A 69 -7.10 -1.92 0.92
C PHE A 69 -6.92 -1.00 2.11
N ASP A 70 -6.81 -1.60 3.28
CA ASP A 70 -6.59 -0.85 4.52
C ASP A 70 -5.12 -0.50 4.71
N ILE A 71 -4.24 -1.33 4.15
CA ILE A 71 -2.80 -1.12 4.18
C ILE A 71 -2.23 -1.43 2.81
N VAL A 72 -1.46 -0.50 2.27
CA VAL A 72 -0.73 -0.70 1.02
C VAL A 72 0.76 -0.56 1.30
N LEU A 73 1.53 -1.57 0.88
CA LEU A 73 2.96 -1.63 1.08
C LEU A 73 3.66 -1.41 -0.25
N LEU A 74 4.58 -0.46 -0.31
CA LEU A 74 5.29 -0.06 -1.52
C LEU A 74 6.79 -0.08 -1.29
N ASP A 75 7.47 -1.05 -1.88
CA ASP A 75 8.92 -1.15 -1.84
C ASP A 75 9.45 -1.45 -3.25
N PRO A 76 9.36 -0.48 -4.17
CA PRO A 76 9.79 -0.69 -5.54
C PRO A 76 11.32 -0.83 -5.63
N PRO A 77 11.81 -1.68 -6.55
CA PRO A 77 13.23 -1.92 -6.67
C PRO A 77 13.99 -0.78 -7.37
N PHE A 78 13.29 0.18 -7.96
CA PHE A 78 13.91 1.23 -8.76
C PHE A 78 13.83 2.60 -8.09
N ARG A 79 14.79 3.46 -8.43
CA ARG A 79 14.94 4.79 -7.85
C ARG A 79 14.59 5.92 -8.81
N ASN A 80 13.81 5.67 -9.81
CA ASN A 80 13.58 6.59 -10.91
C ASN A 80 12.26 7.36 -10.78
N GLY A 81 11.85 7.69 -9.57
CA GLY A 81 10.59 8.40 -9.36
C GLY A 81 9.38 7.50 -9.40
N THR A 82 9.57 6.18 -9.28
CA THR A 82 8.47 5.22 -9.32
C THR A 82 7.42 5.50 -8.25
N LEU A 83 7.84 5.75 -7.00
CA LEU A 83 6.91 6.02 -5.91
C LEU A 83 6.08 7.27 -6.18
N GLU A 84 6.73 8.34 -6.62
CA GLU A 84 6.07 9.60 -6.91
C GLU A 84 4.98 9.43 -7.97
N LYS A 85 5.27 8.62 -8.98
CA LYS A 85 4.34 8.38 -10.08
C LYS A 85 3.18 7.48 -9.70
N ILE A 86 3.41 6.51 -8.82
CA ILE A 86 2.42 5.49 -8.49
C ILE A 86 1.46 5.92 -7.38
N LEU A 87 1.88 6.83 -6.50
CA LEU A 87 1.09 7.22 -5.34
C LEU A 87 -0.34 7.68 -5.65
N PRO A 88 -0.58 8.50 -6.69
CA PRO A 88 -1.96 8.90 -7.01
C PRO A 88 -2.86 7.72 -7.36
N ALA A 89 -2.31 6.70 -8.03
CA ALA A 89 -3.07 5.49 -8.34
C ALA A 89 -3.31 4.63 -7.10
N VAL A 90 -2.35 4.63 -6.17
CA VAL A 90 -2.48 3.92 -4.90
C VAL A 90 -3.60 4.52 -4.06
N ASP A 91 -3.75 5.85 -4.08
CA ASP A 91 -4.82 6.52 -3.36
C ASP A 91 -6.18 5.93 -3.71
N LYS A 92 -6.43 5.68 -4.98
CA LYS A 92 -7.72 5.14 -5.43
C LYS A 92 -8.02 3.75 -4.87
N CYS A 93 -6.99 2.98 -4.55
CA CYS A 93 -7.14 1.64 -4.01
C CYS A 93 -6.99 1.59 -2.49
N THR A 94 -6.81 2.73 -1.86
CA THR A 94 -6.68 2.83 -0.40
C THR A 94 -8.03 3.17 0.20
N ALA A 95 -8.47 2.38 1.17
CA ALA A 95 -9.74 2.62 1.85
C ALA A 95 -9.65 3.89 2.70
N PRO A 96 -10.78 4.59 2.91
CA PRO A 96 -10.81 5.68 3.88
C PRO A 96 -10.28 5.21 5.24
N GLY A 97 -9.41 5.99 5.85
CA GLY A 97 -8.73 5.60 7.09
C GLY A 97 -7.54 4.70 6.87
N GLY A 98 -7.25 4.33 5.63
CA GLY A 98 -6.16 3.42 5.31
C GLY A 98 -4.79 4.06 5.41
N ILE A 99 -3.77 3.20 5.36
CA ILE A 99 -2.36 3.57 5.51
C ILE A 99 -1.58 3.08 4.31
N VAL A 100 -0.67 3.91 3.82
CA VAL A 100 0.28 3.54 2.77
C VAL A 100 1.69 3.69 3.34
N LEU A 101 2.46 2.62 3.26
CA LEU A 101 3.85 2.62 3.70
C LEU A 101 4.76 2.47 2.49
N CYS A 102 5.63 3.45 2.28
CA CYS A 102 6.60 3.44 1.19
C CYS A 102 8.00 3.33 1.76
N GLU A 103 8.82 2.49 1.15
CA GLU A 103 10.22 2.37 1.48
C GLU A 103 11.06 2.96 0.36
N SER A 104 12.01 3.81 0.69
CA SER A 104 12.92 4.42 -0.28
C SER A 104 14.31 4.54 0.32
N GLU A 105 15.26 4.92 -0.52
CA GLU A 105 16.58 5.27 -0.03
C GLU A 105 16.61 6.72 0.41
N THR A 106 17.64 7.08 1.17
CA THR A 106 17.88 8.47 1.54
C THR A 106 18.18 9.30 0.29
N GLY A 107 17.79 10.56 0.32
CA GLY A 107 17.98 11.44 -0.84
C GLY A 107 16.76 11.53 -1.73
N ILE A 108 15.80 10.63 -1.57
CA ILE A 108 14.52 10.70 -2.27
C ILE A 108 13.60 11.64 -1.49
N VAL A 109 12.88 12.50 -2.19
CA VAL A 109 11.86 13.37 -1.59
C VAL A 109 10.53 13.03 -2.20
N LEU A 110 9.59 12.60 -1.38
CA LEU A 110 8.23 12.30 -1.81
C LEU A 110 7.30 13.46 -1.45
N PRO A 111 6.19 13.62 -2.19
CA PRO A 111 5.30 14.76 -1.95
C PRO A 111 4.57 14.64 -0.61
N ALA A 112 4.23 15.80 -0.04
CA ALA A 112 3.46 15.85 1.20
C ALA A 112 2.02 15.34 0.99
N GLU A 113 1.51 15.49 -0.22
CA GLU A 113 0.19 15.01 -0.58
C GLU A 113 0.23 14.35 -1.95
N ALA A 114 -0.56 13.28 -2.12
CA ALA A 114 -0.69 12.57 -3.38
C ALA A 114 -2.14 12.08 -3.48
N GLY A 115 -2.93 12.73 -4.34
CA GLY A 115 -4.36 12.47 -4.37
C GLY A 115 -4.98 12.77 -3.02
N GLY A 116 -5.69 11.80 -2.45
CA GLY A 116 -6.26 11.93 -1.12
C GLY A 116 -5.33 11.49 0.01
N LEU A 117 -4.09 11.10 -0.32
CA LEU A 117 -3.12 10.66 0.68
C LEU A 117 -2.34 11.83 1.24
N THR A 118 -2.14 11.85 2.54
CA THR A 118 -1.35 12.88 3.22
C THR A 118 -0.20 12.22 3.97
N LEU A 119 1.01 12.76 3.78
CA LEU A 119 2.18 12.27 4.48
C LEU A 119 2.07 12.64 5.95
N LYS A 120 2.11 11.64 6.82
CA LYS A 120 1.99 11.83 8.27
C LYS A 120 3.30 11.68 9.00
N LYS A 121 4.18 10.81 8.54
CA LYS A 121 5.39 10.54 9.26
C LYS A 121 6.46 9.97 8.34
N GLN A 122 7.71 10.22 8.70
CA GLN A 122 8.86 9.70 8.01
C GLN A 122 9.82 9.15 9.05
N TYR A 123 10.31 7.95 8.80
CA TYR A 123 11.26 7.29 9.68
C TYR A 123 12.55 7.05 8.90
N LYS A 124 13.69 7.22 9.54
CA LYS A 124 14.97 6.94 8.93
C LYS A 124 15.66 5.81 9.66
N TYR A 125 16.05 4.78 8.92
CA TYR A 125 16.78 3.63 9.43
C TYR A 125 18.02 3.43 8.57
N GLY A 126 19.17 3.94 9.03
CA GLY A 126 20.38 3.88 8.24
C GLY A 126 20.22 4.60 6.92
N ARG A 127 20.25 3.86 5.81
CA ARG A 127 20.09 4.42 4.47
C ARG A 127 18.69 4.27 3.90
N VAL A 128 17.76 3.83 4.72
CA VAL A 128 16.38 3.57 4.30
C VAL A 128 15.46 4.59 4.94
N LEU A 129 14.54 5.12 4.13
CA LEU A 129 13.46 5.97 4.59
C LEU A 129 12.16 5.21 4.49
N LEU A 130 11.36 5.28 5.53
CA LEU A 130 10.00 4.75 5.53
C LEU A 130 9.04 5.92 5.62
N TRP A 131 8.14 6.01 4.65
CA TRP A 131 7.17 7.09 4.53
C TRP A 131 5.79 6.56 4.85
N LYS A 132 5.10 7.19 5.78
CA LYS A 132 3.74 6.79 6.13
C LYS A 132 2.75 7.84 5.66
N TYR A 133 1.90 7.44 4.71
CA TYR A 133 0.77 8.23 4.27
C TYR A 133 -0.51 7.69 4.88
N THR A 134 -1.47 8.57 5.12
CA THR A 134 -2.80 8.16 5.55
C THR A 134 -3.83 8.77 4.63
N LYS A 135 -4.97 8.08 4.51
CA LYS A 135 -6.12 8.59 3.82
C LYS A 135 -7.17 8.96 4.86
N PRO A 136 -7.69 10.19 4.85
CA PRO A 136 -8.69 10.56 5.85
C PRO A 136 -9.94 9.72 5.73
N MET A 137 -10.68 9.61 6.81
CA MET A 137 -11.97 8.94 6.80
C MET A 137 -12.89 9.72 5.88
N GLN A 138 -13.65 8.98 5.06
CA GLN A 138 -14.56 9.59 4.12
C GLN A 138 -15.82 10.04 4.84
N ASN A 139 -16.17 11.31 4.66
CA ASN A 139 -17.46 11.79 5.08
C ASN A 139 -18.44 11.57 3.93
N THR A 140 -19.39 10.71 4.14
CA THR A 140 -20.29 10.29 3.09
C THR A 140 -21.46 11.22 2.86
N ASP A 141 -21.77 12.04 3.84
CA ASP A 141 -22.88 13.00 3.74
C ASP A 141 -22.33 14.43 3.79
N PRO A 142 -22.46 15.20 2.70
CA PRO A 142 -21.98 16.58 2.70
C PRO A 142 -22.61 17.44 3.82
N ALA A 143 -23.82 17.14 4.21
CA ALA A 143 -24.47 17.87 5.28
C ALA A 143 -23.80 17.63 6.63
N GLU A 144 -23.21 16.46 6.81
CA GLU A 144 -22.50 16.16 8.03
C GLU A 144 -21.17 16.89 8.10
N ASN A 145 -20.68 17.34 6.96
CA ASN A 145 -19.43 18.06 6.88
C ASN A 145 -19.60 19.55 7.10
N GLU A 146 -20.82 20.02 7.09
CA GLU A 146 -21.04 21.41 7.35
C GLU A 146 -20.83 21.70 8.81
N PRO A 147 -20.16 22.79 9.11
CA PRO A 147 -20.00 23.17 10.50
C PRO A 147 -21.35 23.34 11.11
N LYS A 148 -21.66 22.56 12.10
CA LYS A 148 -22.95 22.58 12.72
C LYS A 148 -23.26 23.89 13.41
N GLY A 149 -22.21 24.55 13.80
CA GLY A 149 -22.39 25.86 14.38
C GLY A 149 -22.84 26.88 13.39
N GLU A 150 -22.60 26.64 12.15
CA GLU A 150 -22.99 27.55 11.13
C GLU A 150 -24.35 27.28 10.63
N ALA A 151 -24.79 26.12 10.93
CA ALA A 151 -26.12 25.83 10.58
C ALA A 151 -27.03 26.63 11.44
N LEU A 152 -26.60 27.51 11.90
CA LEU A 152 -27.25 28.24 12.69
C LEU A 152 -27.90 29.29 12.31
#